data_9d60ab36b2cfdb804fd2ec286cf02056
#
_entry.id   9d60ab36b2cfdb804fd2ec286cf02056
#
_cell.length_a   1.000
_cell.length_b   1.000
_cell.length_c   1.000
_cell.angle_alpha   90.00
_cell.angle_beta   90.00
_cell.angle_gamma   90.00
#
_symmetry.space_group_name_H-M   'P 1'
#
loop_
_entity.id
_entity.type
_entity.pdbx_description
1 polymer ?
#
loop_
_entity_poly.entity_id
_entity_poly.type
_entity_poly.pdbx_seq_one_letter_code
_entity_poly.pdbx_strand_id
1 'polypeptide(L)' 'ALRNYLAQLDGQDVNDLYELVLAEVEHPMLDMIMQYTRGNQTRAANMLGINRGTLRKKLKKYGMG' A
#
# COMPACT_ATOMS: atom_id res chain seq x y z
N ALA A 1 6.91 8.86 11.00
CA ALA A 1 6.27 10.05 10.44
C ALA A 1 6.91 10.43 9.11
N LEU A 2 6.14 11.10 8.25
CA LEU A 2 6.61 11.49 6.92
C LEU A 2 7.80 12.44 6.99
N ARG A 3 7.83 13.28 8.01
CA ARG A 3 8.94 14.24 8.20
C ARG A 3 10.28 13.53 8.38
N ASN A 4 10.28 12.45 9.16
CA ASN A 4 11.49 11.66 9.37
C ASN A 4 11.91 10.96 8.09
N TYR A 5 10.94 10.51 7.31
CA TYR A 5 11.21 9.88 6.04
C TYR A 5 11.91 10.82 5.09
N LEU A 6 11.43 12.07 5.00
CA LEU A 6 12.07 13.09 4.15
C LEU A 6 13.48 13.44 4.65
N ALA A 7 13.69 13.45 5.96
CA ALA A 7 15.00 13.72 6.52
C ALA A 7 16.03 12.65 6.13
N GLN A 8 15.59 11.40 6.05
CA GLN A 8 16.47 10.31 5.63
C GLN A 8 16.86 10.41 4.15
N LEU A 9 16.04 11.10 3.36
CA LEU A 9 16.31 11.31 1.94
C LEU A 9 17.07 12.60 1.67
N ASP A 10 17.51 13.29 2.71
CA ASP A 10 18.16 14.58 2.61
C ASP A 10 19.33 14.54 1.61
N GLY A 11 19.33 15.50 0.69
CA GLY A 11 20.37 15.62 -0.30
C GLY A 11 20.25 14.66 -1.48
N GLN A 12 19.21 13.85 -1.53
CA GLN A 12 18.97 12.91 -2.63
C GLN A 12 17.83 13.39 -3.52
N ASP A 13 18.03 13.28 -4.82
CA ASP A 13 16.97 13.54 -5.76
C ASP A 13 16.05 12.31 -5.81
N VAL A 14 14.80 12.51 -5.40
CA VAL A 14 13.83 11.43 -5.39
C VAL A 14 12.74 11.75 -6.41
N ASN A 15 12.63 10.95 -7.46
CA ASN A 15 11.66 11.17 -8.52
C ASN A 15 10.34 10.47 -8.24
N ASP A 16 10.32 9.52 -7.32
CA ASP A 16 9.14 8.71 -7.02
C ASP A 16 8.76 8.74 -5.53
N LEU A 17 8.94 9.90 -4.90
CA LEU A 17 8.64 10.06 -3.48
C LEU A 17 7.20 9.69 -3.14
N TYR A 18 6.25 10.08 -3.98
CA TYR A 18 4.84 9.75 -3.77
C TYR A 18 4.66 8.22 -3.66
N GLU A 19 5.25 7.49 -4.59
CA GLU A 19 5.13 6.02 -4.60
C GLU A 19 5.80 5.40 -3.39
N LEU A 20 6.95 5.93 -2.98
CA LEU A 20 7.66 5.42 -1.81
C LEU A 20 6.85 5.61 -0.53
N VAL A 21 6.30 6.81 -0.33
CA VAL A 21 5.48 7.10 0.84
C VAL A 21 4.20 6.27 0.81
N LEU A 22 3.58 6.19 -0.35
CA LEU A 22 2.35 5.42 -0.52
C LEU A 22 2.57 3.94 -0.16
N ALA A 23 3.71 3.38 -0.57
CA ALA A 23 4.02 1.99 -0.27
C ALA A 23 4.16 1.75 1.23
N GLU A 24 4.71 2.71 1.96
CA GLU A 24 4.86 2.61 3.42
C GLU A 24 3.51 2.51 4.13
N VAL A 25 2.46 3.06 3.54
CA VAL A 25 1.12 3.03 4.09
C VAL A 25 0.31 1.87 3.52
N GLU A 26 0.38 1.68 2.22
CA GLU A 26 -0.42 0.65 1.54
C GLU A 26 -0.04 -0.76 1.96
N HIS A 27 1.25 -1.04 2.09
CA HIS A 27 1.70 -2.38 2.41
C HIS A 27 1.08 -2.90 3.72
N PRO A 28 1.25 -2.20 4.86
CA PRO A 28 0.64 -2.68 6.11
C PRO A 28 -0.88 -2.64 6.08
N MET A 29 -1.47 -1.67 5.36
CA MET A 29 -2.92 -1.58 5.25
C MET A 29 -3.50 -2.79 4.52
N LEU A 30 -2.90 -3.15 3.40
CA LEU A 30 -3.35 -4.29 2.61
C LEU A 30 -3.15 -5.59 3.38
N ASP A 31 -2.01 -5.73 4.05
CA ASP A 31 -1.75 -6.91 4.87
C ASP A 31 -2.82 -7.08 5.95
N MET A 32 -3.14 -6.00 6.65
CA MET A 32 -4.14 -6.00 7.69
C MET A 32 -5.53 -6.37 7.17
N ILE A 33 -5.95 -5.76 6.06
CA ILE A 33 -7.29 -6.01 5.52
C ILE A 33 -7.42 -7.43 4.96
N MET A 34 -6.35 -7.95 4.37
CA MET A 34 -6.39 -9.32 3.85
C MET A 34 -6.44 -10.34 4.99
N GLN A 35 -5.75 -10.08 6.10
CA GLN A 35 -5.87 -10.93 7.28
C GLN A 35 -7.26 -10.84 7.87
N TYR A 36 -7.80 -9.63 8.00
CA TYR A 36 -9.14 -9.42 8.55
C TYR A 36 -10.21 -10.14 7.73
N THR A 37 -10.10 -10.11 6.41
CA THR A 37 -11.07 -10.74 5.50
C THR A 37 -10.74 -12.19 5.20
N ARG A 38 -9.64 -12.70 5.74
CA ARG A 38 -9.17 -14.08 5.53
C ARG A 38 -8.99 -14.39 4.04
N GLY A 39 -8.42 -13.44 3.31
CA GLY A 39 -8.11 -13.59 1.89
C GLY A 39 -9.27 -13.32 0.96
N ASN A 40 -10.39 -12.83 1.46
CA ASN A 40 -11.55 -12.51 0.62
C ASN A 40 -11.32 -11.16 -0.06
N GLN A 41 -10.87 -11.19 -1.32
CA GLN A 41 -10.54 -9.99 -2.05
C GLN A 41 -11.74 -9.10 -2.34
N THR A 42 -12.89 -9.69 -2.63
CA THR A 42 -14.10 -8.92 -2.90
C THR A 42 -14.51 -8.12 -1.67
N ARG A 43 -14.51 -8.76 -0.51
CA ARG A 43 -14.84 -8.09 0.74
C ARG A 43 -13.81 -7.02 1.08
N ALA A 44 -12.53 -7.33 0.90
CA ALA A 44 -11.46 -6.39 1.18
C ALA A 44 -11.59 -5.14 0.32
N ALA A 45 -11.82 -5.32 -0.99
CA ALA A 45 -12.00 -4.20 -1.89
C ALA A 45 -13.18 -3.33 -1.50
N ASN A 46 -14.29 -3.95 -1.12
CA ASN A 46 -15.47 -3.23 -0.67
C ASN A 46 -15.19 -2.42 0.59
N MET A 47 -14.48 -3.01 1.55
CA MET A 47 -14.13 -2.31 2.79
C MET A 47 -13.17 -1.15 2.55
N LEU A 48 -12.25 -1.31 1.61
CA LEU A 48 -11.32 -0.24 1.24
C LEU A 48 -11.96 0.81 0.34
N GLY A 49 -13.10 0.51 -0.26
CA GLY A 49 -13.77 1.43 -1.17
C GLY A 49 -13.10 1.52 -2.54
N ILE A 50 -12.44 0.46 -2.97
CA ILE A 50 -11.78 0.41 -4.26
C ILE A 50 -12.30 -0.75 -5.09
N ASN A 51 -12.01 -0.70 -6.38
CA ASN A 51 -12.38 -1.76 -7.31
C ASN A 51 -11.55 -3.03 -7.00
N ARG A 52 -12.16 -4.20 -7.16
CA ARG A 52 -11.48 -5.47 -6.92
C ARG A 52 -10.24 -5.65 -7.79
N GLY A 53 -10.32 -5.21 -9.06
CA GLY A 53 -9.17 -5.27 -9.96
C GLY A 53 -8.02 -4.38 -9.48
N THR A 54 -8.35 -3.21 -8.95
CA THR A 54 -7.35 -2.31 -8.37
C THR A 54 -6.68 -2.95 -7.17
N LEU A 55 -7.47 -3.56 -6.28
CA LEU A 55 -6.92 -4.27 -5.13
C LEU A 55 -5.99 -5.39 -5.57
N ARG A 56 -6.42 -6.17 -6.55
CA ARG A 56 -5.63 -7.29 -7.05
C ARG A 56 -4.27 -6.84 -7.59
N LYS A 57 -4.25 -5.73 -8.32
CA LYS A 57 -3.00 -5.16 -8.84
C LYS A 57 -2.09 -4.71 -7.71
N LYS A 58 -2.65 -4.09 -6.68
CA LYS A 58 -1.87 -3.64 -5.52
C LYS A 58 -1.29 -4.82 -4.75
N LEU A 59 -2.08 -5.85 -4.53
CA LEU A 59 -1.60 -7.05 -3.85
C LEU A 59 -0.43 -7.68 -4.61
N LYS A 60 -0.55 -7.74 -5.93
CA LYS A 60 0.50 -8.28 -6.78
C LYS A 60 1.76 -7.42 -6.71
N LYS A 61 1.59 -6.11 -6.71
CA LYS A 61 2.69 -5.15 -6.62
C LYS A 61 3.54 -5.38 -5.36
N TYR A 62 2.88 -5.72 -4.24
CA TYR A 62 3.54 -5.92 -2.97
C TYR A 62 3.85 -7.39 -2.67
N GLY A 63 3.64 -8.28 -3.63
CA GLY A 63 3.94 -9.69 -3.44
C GLY A 63 2.98 -10.42 -2.50
N MET A 64 1.77 -9.93 -2.36
CA MET A 64 0.77 -10.48 -1.44
C MET A 64 -0.29 -11.34 -2.13
N GLY A 65 -0.30 -11.37 -3.43
CA GLY A 65 -1.40 -12.02 -4.11
C GLY A 65 -1.04 -13.17 -4.98
#